data_80375f712a25efbf3754af2c66785dd3
#
_entry.id   80375f712a25efbf3754af2c66785dd3
#
_cell.length_a   1.000
_cell.length_b   1.000
_cell.length_c   1.000
_cell.angle_alpha   90.00
_cell.angle_beta   90.00
_cell.angle_gamma   90.00
#
_symmetry.space_group_name_H-M   'P 1'
#
loop_
_entity.id
_entity.type
_entity.pdbx_description
1 polymer ?
#
loop_
_entity_poly.entity_id
_entity_poly.type
_entity_poly.pdbx_seq_one_letter_code
_entity_poly.pdbx_strand_id
1 'polypeptide(L)'
;MSINNLSNAAAFSLPCNFAAITAFAGASDYFKGSIVAYSNETKYNVLHVDKQVLETQGAVSQEVVCLMAKNVLKLLNVDFSVAVSGIAGPSGGTPQKPVGTVWIAVANKNECTAQCFHFGTHRKTVTERTTQMALYMLYRLIINQ
;
A
#
# COMPACT_ATOMS: atom_id res chain seq x y z
N MET A 1 3.51 23.61 -12.46
CA MET A 1 2.84 23.04 -11.29
C MET A 1 3.93 22.77 -10.26
N SER A 2 3.97 23.49 -9.17
CA SER A 2 5.07 23.45 -8.21
C SER A 2 4.96 22.16 -7.38
N ILE A 3 6.05 21.41 -7.29
CA ILE A 3 6.17 20.19 -6.48
C ILE A 3 6.08 20.50 -4.95
N ASN A 4 5.97 21.76 -4.60
CA ASN A 4 5.97 22.26 -3.21
C ASN A 4 4.74 21.86 -2.37
N ASN A 5 3.75 21.16 -2.93
CA ASN A 5 2.57 20.68 -2.20
C ASN A 5 2.64 19.19 -1.84
N LEU A 6 3.74 18.50 -2.13
CA LEU A 6 3.95 17.11 -1.74
C LEU A 6 4.62 17.03 -0.36
N SER A 7 4.02 17.68 0.65
CA SER A 7 4.46 17.46 2.01
C SER A 7 3.97 16.10 2.48
N ASN A 8 4.88 15.14 2.49
CA ASN A 8 4.79 13.87 3.23
C ASN A 8 3.87 12.77 2.64
N ALA A 9 4.30 12.06 1.61
CA ALA A 9 3.70 10.79 1.20
C ALA A 9 4.41 9.61 1.87
N ALA A 10 3.67 8.68 2.43
CA ALA A 10 4.24 7.45 2.99
C ALA A 10 3.25 6.28 2.94
N ALA A 11 3.65 5.18 2.74
CA ALA A 11 3.91 3.90 3.34
C ALA A 11 3.45 2.69 2.51
N PHE A 12 4.25 1.67 2.51
CA PHE A 12 4.08 0.48 1.67
C PHE A 12 4.24 -0.81 2.46
N SER A 13 3.53 -1.86 2.06
CA SER A 13 3.69 -3.20 2.63
C SER A 13 4.32 -4.23 1.68
N LEU A 14 4.84 -3.80 0.52
CA LEU A 14 5.64 -4.65 -0.37
C LEU A 14 7.03 -4.04 -0.61
N PRO A 15 8.10 -4.86 -0.66
CA PRO A 15 9.49 -4.40 -0.57
C PRO A 15 10.00 -3.54 -1.74
N CYS A 16 9.24 -3.40 -2.83
CA CYS A 16 9.76 -2.78 -4.06
C CYS A 16 9.35 -1.31 -4.25
N ASN A 17 8.40 -0.81 -3.49
CA ASN A 17 7.75 0.47 -3.83
C ASN A 17 8.55 1.69 -3.34
N PHE A 18 9.18 1.62 -2.17
CA PHE A 18 9.95 2.75 -1.64
C PHE A 18 11.21 3.05 -2.47
N ALA A 19 11.84 2.03 -3.06
CA ALA A 19 13.01 2.20 -3.91
C ALA A 19 12.71 3.08 -5.15
N ALA A 20 11.52 2.94 -5.73
CA ALA A 20 11.10 3.77 -6.86
C ALA A 20 10.92 5.25 -6.46
N ILE A 21 10.46 5.52 -5.24
CA ILE A 21 10.30 6.88 -4.72
C ILE A 21 11.66 7.48 -4.35
N THR A 22 12.49 6.72 -3.65
CA THR A 22 13.80 7.18 -3.14
C THR A 22 14.91 7.19 -4.18
N ALA A 23 14.64 6.73 -5.40
CA ALA A 23 15.59 6.81 -6.52
C ALA A 23 15.90 8.25 -6.97
N PHE A 24 15.06 9.21 -6.59
CA PHE A 24 15.24 10.61 -6.97
C PHE A 24 15.87 11.41 -5.82
N ALA A 25 16.85 12.25 -6.16
CA ALA A 25 17.44 13.18 -5.19
C ALA A 25 16.37 14.14 -4.64
N GLY A 26 16.42 14.44 -3.34
CA GLY A 26 15.42 15.25 -2.65
C GLY A 26 14.18 14.47 -2.18
N ALA A 27 14.18 13.14 -2.29
CA ALA A 27 13.05 12.33 -1.80
C ALA A 27 12.73 12.55 -0.31
N SER A 28 13.72 12.92 0.50
CA SER A 28 13.55 13.25 1.93
C SER A 28 12.59 14.42 2.19
N ASP A 29 12.39 15.29 1.22
CA ASP A 29 11.53 16.46 1.37
C ASP A 29 10.04 16.08 1.39
N TYR A 30 9.68 14.95 0.76
CA TYR A 30 8.28 14.52 0.63
C TYR A 30 8.03 13.08 1.11
N PHE A 31 9.06 12.22 1.20
CA PHE A 31 8.90 10.83 1.62
C PHE A 31 9.34 10.63 3.07
N LYS A 32 8.42 10.31 3.97
CA LYS A 32 8.71 10.11 5.40
C LYS A 32 9.15 8.70 5.76
N GLY A 33 8.72 7.71 5.00
CA GLY A 33 9.10 6.34 5.28
C GLY A 33 8.16 5.29 4.73
N SER A 34 8.50 4.05 5.01
CA SER A 34 7.68 2.88 4.68
C SER A 34 7.72 1.86 5.80
N ILE A 35 6.65 1.06 5.90
CA ILE A 35 6.52 -0.04 6.85
C ILE A 35 6.25 -1.31 6.06
N VAL A 36 7.15 -2.28 6.16
CA VAL A 36 6.99 -3.60 5.55
C VAL A 36 6.30 -4.53 6.55
N ALA A 37 4.97 -4.55 6.53
CA ALA A 37 4.14 -5.41 7.37
C ALA A 37 3.93 -6.77 6.70
N TYR A 38 4.96 -7.61 6.68
CA TYR A 38 4.94 -8.89 5.96
C TYR A 38 4.03 -9.93 6.62
N SER A 39 4.02 -10.01 7.95
CA SER A 39 3.18 -10.93 8.71
C SER A 39 1.88 -10.26 9.20
N ASN A 40 0.88 -11.07 9.54
CA ASN A 40 -0.34 -10.55 10.21
C ASN A 40 -0.01 -9.96 11.57
N GLU A 41 0.94 -10.54 12.28
CA GLU A 41 1.43 -10.01 13.56
C GLU A 41 1.99 -8.60 13.40
N THR A 42 2.80 -8.33 12.37
CA THR A 42 3.31 -6.98 12.09
C THR A 42 2.19 -6.01 11.70
N LYS A 43 1.18 -6.46 10.91
CA LYS A 43 0.00 -5.64 10.60
C LYS A 43 -0.76 -5.24 11.86
N TYR A 44 -0.92 -6.17 12.81
CA TYR A 44 -1.58 -5.89 14.09
C TYR A 44 -0.72 -5.02 15.01
N ASN A 45 0.53 -5.44 15.30
CA ASN A 45 1.36 -4.80 16.31
C ASN A 45 1.91 -3.42 15.87
N VAL A 46 2.24 -3.24 14.60
CA VAL A 46 2.87 -2.02 14.08
C VAL A 46 1.85 -1.11 13.39
N LEU A 47 1.04 -1.66 12.52
CA LEU A 47 0.04 -0.88 11.76
C LEU A 47 -1.32 -0.81 12.47
N HIS A 48 -1.47 -1.44 13.63
CA HIS A 48 -2.70 -1.44 14.42
C HIS A 48 -3.96 -1.86 13.61
N VAL A 49 -3.77 -2.79 12.67
CA VAL A 49 -4.90 -3.39 11.97
C VAL A 49 -5.62 -4.30 12.95
N ASP A 50 -6.93 -4.14 13.07
CA ASP A 50 -7.75 -4.92 13.99
C ASP A 50 -7.57 -6.43 13.74
N LYS A 51 -7.31 -7.19 14.81
CA LYS A 51 -7.07 -8.62 14.75
C LYS A 51 -8.29 -9.37 14.23
N GLN A 52 -9.49 -8.97 14.66
CA GLN A 52 -10.73 -9.58 14.21
C GLN A 52 -10.95 -9.35 12.70
N VAL A 53 -10.59 -8.18 12.17
CA VAL A 53 -10.67 -7.91 10.73
C VAL A 53 -9.66 -8.78 9.95
N LEU A 54 -8.44 -8.95 10.47
CA LEU A 54 -7.45 -9.85 9.87
C LEU A 54 -7.92 -11.32 9.83
N GLU A 55 -8.58 -11.78 10.88
CA GLU A 55 -9.09 -13.15 10.99
C GLU A 55 -10.32 -13.39 10.11
N THR A 56 -11.24 -12.44 10.03
CA THR A 56 -12.52 -12.60 9.30
C THR A 56 -12.40 -12.28 7.81
N GLN A 57 -11.67 -11.22 7.42
CA GLN A 57 -11.53 -10.76 6.04
C GLN A 57 -10.26 -11.30 5.36
N GLY A 58 -9.30 -11.73 6.17
CA GLY A 58 -7.98 -12.14 5.72
C GLY A 58 -7.09 -10.94 5.33
N ALA A 59 -5.79 -11.17 5.34
CA ALA A 59 -4.79 -10.12 5.09
C ALA A 59 -4.95 -9.43 3.71
N VAL A 60 -5.42 -10.16 2.71
CA VAL A 60 -5.63 -9.66 1.34
C VAL A 60 -7.11 -9.33 1.16
N SER A 61 -7.51 -8.14 1.60
CA SER A 61 -8.89 -7.63 1.55
C SER A 61 -8.92 -6.12 1.48
N GLN A 62 -10.04 -5.58 1.05
CA GLN A 62 -10.28 -4.14 0.98
C GLN A 62 -10.16 -3.49 2.36
N GLU A 63 -10.78 -4.11 3.35
CA GLU A 63 -10.84 -3.62 4.72
C GLU A 63 -9.42 -3.50 5.31
N VAL A 64 -8.61 -4.55 5.15
CA VAL A 64 -7.24 -4.58 5.69
C VAL A 64 -6.37 -3.51 5.03
N VAL A 65 -6.37 -3.37 3.69
CA VAL A 65 -5.51 -2.35 3.06
C VAL A 65 -5.96 -0.94 3.37
N CYS A 66 -7.27 -0.70 3.52
CA CYS A 66 -7.79 0.60 3.95
C CYS A 66 -7.35 0.95 5.38
N LEU A 67 -7.43 -0.01 6.30
CA LEU A 67 -6.92 0.18 7.67
C LEU A 67 -5.42 0.44 7.68
N MET A 68 -4.65 -0.33 6.92
CA MET A 68 -3.21 -0.11 6.77
C MET A 68 -2.90 1.31 6.28
N ALA A 69 -3.55 1.77 5.21
CA ALA A 69 -3.34 3.10 4.65
C ALA A 69 -3.68 4.20 5.67
N LYS A 70 -4.87 4.14 6.27
CA LYS A 70 -5.33 5.12 7.27
C LYS A 70 -4.45 5.16 8.51
N ASN A 71 -3.99 4.00 8.98
CA ASN A 71 -3.18 3.93 10.19
C ASN A 71 -1.76 4.46 9.96
N VAL A 72 -1.19 4.23 8.78
CA VAL A 72 0.09 4.83 8.42
C VAL A 72 0.02 6.35 8.32
N LEU A 73 -1.06 6.94 7.79
CA LEU A 73 -1.25 8.39 7.80
C LEU A 73 -1.08 8.96 9.21
N LYS A 74 -1.71 8.31 10.20
CA LYS A 74 -1.63 8.72 11.60
C LYS A 74 -0.25 8.47 12.21
N LEU A 75 0.30 7.27 11.99
CA LEU A 75 1.55 6.82 12.60
C LEU A 75 2.74 7.67 12.17
N LEU A 76 2.81 8.03 10.88
CA LEU A 76 3.91 8.84 10.32
C LEU A 76 3.57 10.32 10.20
N ASN A 77 2.35 10.73 10.60
CA ASN A 77 1.84 12.09 10.48
C ASN A 77 2.08 12.67 9.08
N VAL A 78 1.52 11.99 8.07
CA VAL A 78 1.67 12.33 6.66
C VAL A 78 0.32 12.71 6.05
N ASP A 79 0.34 13.40 4.90
CA ASP A 79 -0.88 13.85 4.22
C ASP A 79 -1.45 12.78 3.28
N PHE A 80 -0.59 11.92 2.74
CA PHE A 80 -0.95 10.84 1.81
C PHE A 80 -0.29 9.53 2.21
N SER A 81 -0.98 8.44 1.94
CA SER A 81 -0.43 7.10 2.10
C SER A 81 -0.91 6.17 0.99
N VAL A 82 -0.14 5.12 0.78
CA VAL A 82 -0.55 3.98 -0.03
C VAL A 82 -0.21 2.69 0.71
N ALA A 83 -1.15 1.77 0.72
CA ALA A 83 -0.97 0.44 1.30
C ALA A 83 -1.28 -0.63 0.26
N VAL A 84 -0.56 -1.74 0.35
CA VAL A 84 -0.72 -2.87 -0.55
C VAL A 84 -0.74 -4.15 0.26
N SER A 85 -1.65 -5.06 -0.10
CA SER A 85 -1.65 -6.43 0.38
C SER A 85 -2.02 -7.36 -0.77
N GLY A 86 -1.24 -8.42 -0.98
CA GLY A 86 -1.47 -9.29 -2.12
C GLY A 86 -0.77 -10.64 -2.02
N ILE A 87 -1.14 -11.52 -2.93
CA ILE A 87 -0.58 -12.87 -3.10
C ILE A 87 0.32 -12.84 -4.33
N ALA A 88 1.59 -12.57 -4.11
CA ALA A 88 2.55 -12.45 -5.22
C ALA A 88 2.93 -13.81 -5.84
N GLY A 89 2.68 -14.91 -5.15
CA GLY A 89 3.00 -16.26 -5.61
C GLY A 89 4.45 -16.67 -5.35
N PRO A 90 4.84 -17.88 -5.80
CA PRO A 90 4.05 -18.84 -6.60
C PRO A 90 2.96 -19.58 -5.80
N SER A 91 3.00 -19.56 -4.47
CA SER A 91 2.05 -20.23 -3.57
C SER A 91 1.18 -19.24 -2.81
N GLY A 92 0.22 -19.75 -2.01
CA GLY A 92 -0.62 -18.95 -1.11
C GLY A 92 -1.95 -18.49 -1.72
N GLY A 93 -2.22 -18.80 -2.99
CA GLY A 93 -3.51 -18.52 -3.61
C GLY A 93 -4.59 -19.52 -3.19
N THR A 94 -5.84 -19.07 -3.22
CA THR A 94 -7.05 -19.89 -3.07
C THR A 94 -7.95 -19.70 -4.29
N PRO A 95 -8.99 -20.53 -4.50
CA PRO A 95 -9.95 -20.30 -5.58
C PRO A 95 -10.60 -18.92 -5.55
N GLN A 96 -10.84 -18.37 -4.35
CA GLN A 96 -11.47 -17.05 -4.16
C GLN A 96 -10.47 -15.91 -4.28
N LYS A 97 -9.21 -16.16 -3.92
CA LYS A 97 -8.10 -15.19 -3.98
C LYS A 97 -6.89 -15.85 -4.64
N PRO A 98 -6.89 -16.01 -5.98
CA PRO A 98 -5.79 -16.68 -6.67
C PRO A 98 -4.48 -15.90 -6.57
N VAL A 99 -3.37 -16.57 -6.89
CA VAL A 99 -2.05 -15.91 -7.03
C VAL A 99 -2.17 -14.74 -8.00
N GLY A 100 -1.56 -13.63 -7.65
CA GLY A 100 -1.66 -12.37 -8.40
C GLY A 100 -2.78 -11.44 -7.95
N THR A 101 -3.63 -11.86 -7.02
CA THR A 101 -4.63 -10.99 -6.38
C THR A 101 -3.92 -9.99 -5.48
N VAL A 102 -4.15 -8.69 -5.75
CA VAL A 102 -3.54 -7.59 -5.00
C VAL A 102 -4.59 -6.52 -4.72
N TRP A 103 -4.72 -6.13 -3.48
CA TRP A 103 -5.44 -4.95 -3.06
C TRP A 103 -4.49 -3.79 -2.85
N ILE A 104 -4.83 -2.64 -3.41
CA ILE A 104 -4.10 -1.37 -3.26
C ILE A 104 -5.06 -0.34 -2.70
N ALA A 105 -4.68 0.33 -1.62
CA ALA A 105 -5.41 1.45 -1.06
C ALA A 105 -4.54 2.70 -1.06
N VAL A 106 -5.14 3.82 -1.40
CA VAL A 106 -4.56 5.15 -1.24
C VAL A 106 -5.45 5.97 -0.32
N ALA A 107 -4.86 6.74 0.55
CA ALA A 107 -5.61 7.54 1.52
C ALA A 107 -4.99 8.91 1.73
N ASN A 108 -5.86 9.87 2.05
CA ASN A 108 -5.53 11.16 2.64
C ASN A 108 -6.36 11.35 3.92
N LYS A 109 -6.33 12.52 4.52
CA LYS A 109 -7.05 12.82 5.77
C LYS A 109 -8.58 12.69 5.63
N ASN A 110 -9.11 12.84 4.42
CA ASN A 110 -10.55 12.93 4.15
C ASN A 110 -11.12 11.62 3.60
N GLU A 111 -10.33 10.88 2.82
CA GLU A 111 -10.82 9.71 2.08
C GLU A 111 -9.81 8.56 2.02
N CYS A 112 -10.33 7.37 1.74
CA CYS A 112 -9.54 6.19 1.40
C CYS A 112 -10.22 5.44 0.27
N THR A 113 -9.50 5.24 -0.81
CA THR A 113 -9.96 4.46 -1.97
C THR A 113 -9.13 3.20 -2.09
N ALA A 114 -9.78 2.06 -2.22
CA ALA A 114 -9.10 0.78 -2.44
C ALA A 114 -9.64 0.08 -3.68
N GLN A 115 -8.74 -0.61 -4.38
CA GLN A 115 -9.07 -1.35 -5.60
C GLN A 115 -8.33 -2.69 -5.63
N CYS A 116 -9.02 -3.72 -6.11
CA CYS A 116 -8.48 -5.05 -6.34
C CYS A 116 -7.98 -5.20 -7.77
N PHE A 117 -6.80 -5.80 -7.91
CA PHE A 117 -6.17 -6.11 -9.20
C PHE A 117 -5.77 -7.57 -9.26
N HIS A 118 -5.62 -8.08 -10.49
CA HIS A 118 -5.02 -9.38 -10.76
C HIS A 118 -3.88 -9.21 -11.78
N PHE A 119 -2.63 -9.38 -11.33
CA PHE A 119 -1.44 -9.08 -12.13
C PHE A 119 -0.73 -10.32 -12.70
N GLY A 120 -1.44 -11.45 -12.79
CA GLY A 120 -0.89 -12.72 -13.30
C GLY A 120 -0.27 -13.56 -12.19
N THR A 121 0.53 -14.56 -12.55
CA THR A 121 1.01 -15.60 -11.62
C THR A 121 2.50 -15.53 -11.30
N HIS A 122 3.27 -14.75 -12.05
CA HIS A 122 4.70 -14.61 -11.81
C HIS A 122 4.99 -13.53 -10.79
N ARG A 123 5.59 -13.91 -9.67
CA ARG A 123 5.91 -13.02 -8.54
C ARG A 123 6.58 -11.70 -8.95
N LYS A 124 7.58 -11.75 -9.84
CA LYS A 124 8.26 -10.54 -10.33
C LYS A 124 7.29 -9.60 -11.05
N THR A 125 6.50 -10.12 -11.96
CA THR A 125 5.49 -9.34 -12.71
C THR A 125 4.43 -8.76 -11.78
N VAL A 126 3.92 -9.56 -10.82
CA VAL A 126 2.96 -9.10 -9.82
C VAL A 126 3.54 -7.92 -9.02
N THR A 127 4.78 -8.05 -8.54
CA THR A 127 5.44 -7.01 -7.75
C THR A 127 5.66 -5.72 -8.54
N GLU A 128 6.18 -5.82 -9.77
CA GLU A 128 6.44 -4.67 -10.64
C GLU A 128 5.14 -3.92 -11.01
N ARG A 129 4.10 -4.64 -11.44
CA ARG A 129 2.80 -4.04 -11.78
C ARG A 129 2.11 -3.44 -10.56
N THR A 130 2.23 -4.08 -9.41
CA THR A 130 1.72 -3.54 -8.14
C THR A 130 2.37 -2.21 -7.82
N THR A 131 3.70 -2.12 -7.94
CA THR A 131 4.44 -0.88 -7.70
C THR A 131 3.96 0.24 -8.62
N GLN A 132 3.88 -0.02 -9.92
CA GLN A 132 3.43 0.97 -10.90
C GLN A 132 2.01 1.44 -10.62
N MET A 133 1.09 0.51 -10.34
CA MET A 133 -0.30 0.85 -10.06
C MET A 133 -0.47 1.59 -8.73
N ALA A 134 0.26 1.22 -7.69
CA ALA A 134 0.23 1.90 -6.40
C ALA A 134 0.70 3.36 -6.52
N LEU A 135 1.79 3.60 -7.26
CA LEU A 135 2.28 4.95 -7.54
C LEU A 135 1.30 5.75 -8.41
N TYR A 136 0.70 5.12 -9.41
CA TYR A 136 -0.32 5.76 -10.24
C TYR A 136 -1.57 6.17 -9.43
N MET A 137 -2.07 5.29 -8.57
CA MET A 137 -3.22 5.60 -7.71
C MET A 137 -2.89 6.74 -6.73
N LEU A 138 -1.70 6.72 -6.13
CA LEU A 138 -1.24 7.80 -5.26
C LEU A 138 -1.14 9.13 -6.02
N TYR A 139 -0.52 9.13 -7.19
CA TYR A 139 -0.44 10.30 -8.06
C TYR A 139 -1.83 10.88 -8.39
N ARG A 140 -2.79 10.00 -8.77
CA ARG A 140 -4.17 10.42 -9.05
C ARG A 140 -4.85 11.05 -7.84
N LEU A 141 -4.63 10.51 -6.65
CA LEU A 141 -5.17 11.08 -5.41
C LEU A 141 -4.59 12.49 -5.15
N ILE A 142 -3.31 12.69 -5.40
CA ILE A 142 -2.63 13.97 -5.17
C ILE A 142 -3.09 15.06 -6.15
N ILE A 143 -3.27 14.74 -7.44
CA ILE A 143 -3.61 15.76 -8.46
C ILE A 143 -5.09 16.10 -8.51
N ASN A 144 -5.97 15.28 -7.92
CA ASN A 144 -7.42 15.48 -7.94
C ASN A 144 -7.94 16.16 -6.66
N GLN A 145 -7.07 16.81 -5.89
CA GLN A 145 -7.43 17.60 -4.70
C GLN A 145 -7.83 19.03 -5.02
#